data_2f487e320d44e841ed01daa271e781ab
#
_entry.id   2f487e320d44e841ed01daa271e781ab
#
_cell.length_a   1.000
_cell.length_b   1.000
_cell.length_c   1.000
_cell.angle_alpha   90.00
_cell.angle_beta   90.00
_cell.angle_gamma   90.00
#
_symmetry.space_group_name_H-M   'P 1'
#
loop_
_entity.id
_entity.type
_entity.pdbx_description
1 polymer ?
#
loop_
_entity_poly.entity_id
_entity_poly.type
_entity_poly.pdbx_seq_one_letter_code
_entity_poly.pdbx_strand_id
1 'polypeptide(L)'
;MKEHTVVINGMSKSYSMTGWRIGYLAAPSDIAKAVSSMQSHTTSNACSIAQYASVAALTSDESNKFIENMQKTFDERRKYMVKTLQETKGIVLPEPKGAFYVFADVSAYYGKKFAGEEVKDSLSFANLALKKGVAVVPGAAFGDDNCIRLSYAISLEDVKEGLKRLKEFLAELK
;
A
#
# COMPACT_ATOMS: atom_id res chain seq x y z
N MET A 1 -28.36 4.11 -11.51
CA MET A 1 -26.90 4.13 -11.18
C MET A 1 -26.12 3.10 -11.98
N LYS A 2 -26.60 1.85 -12.16
CA LYS A 2 -25.88 0.78 -12.91
C LYS A 2 -25.49 1.21 -14.34
N GLU A 3 -26.37 1.89 -15.05
CA GLU A 3 -26.17 2.39 -16.43
C GLU A 3 -25.06 3.45 -16.55
N HIS A 4 -24.66 4.05 -15.43
CA HIS A 4 -23.66 5.13 -15.37
C HIS A 4 -22.43 4.74 -14.54
N THR A 5 -22.25 3.44 -14.29
CA THR A 5 -21.17 2.98 -13.41
C THR A 5 -20.31 1.94 -14.13
N VAL A 6 -18.99 2.14 -14.10
CA VAL A 6 -17.98 1.16 -14.49
C VAL A 6 -17.23 0.76 -13.23
N VAL A 7 -17.30 -0.50 -12.86
CA VAL A 7 -16.50 -1.06 -11.75
C VAL A 7 -15.23 -1.67 -12.32
N ILE A 8 -14.08 -1.24 -11.82
CA ILE A 8 -12.79 -1.81 -12.18
C ILE A 8 -12.18 -2.43 -10.92
N ASN A 9 -11.77 -3.69 -10.99
CA ASN A 9 -11.16 -4.40 -9.88
C ASN A 9 -10.08 -5.37 -10.38
N GLY A 10 -9.32 -5.95 -9.48
CA GLY A 10 -8.24 -6.87 -9.84
C GLY A 10 -7.90 -7.88 -8.76
N MET A 11 -7.26 -8.96 -9.18
CA MET A 11 -6.87 -10.07 -8.32
C MET A 11 -5.61 -9.78 -7.50
N SER A 12 -4.85 -8.74 -7.89
CA SER A 12 -3.49 -8.48 -7.41
C SER A 12 -3.38 -8.37 -5.89
N LYS A 13 -4.32 -7.69 -5.22
CA LYS A 13 -4.21 -7.38 -3.79
C LYS A 13 -5.03 -8.33 -2.94
N SER A 14 -6.34 -8.42 -3.20
CA SER A 14 -7.26 -9.25 -2.41
C SER A 14 -6.93 -10.73 -2.42
N TYR A 15 -6.29 -11.22 -3.49
CA TYR A 15 -5.93 -12.62 -3.66
C TYR A 15 -4.41 -12.86 -3.69
N SER A 16 -3.59 -11.85 -3.36
CA SER A 16 -2.12 -11.92 -3.43
C SER A 16 -1.58 -12.35 -4.79
N MET A 17 -2.26 -11.97 -5.89
CA MET A 17 -1.98 -12.39 -7.27
C MET A 17 -1.31 -11.29 -8.09
N THR A 18 -0.35 -10.55 -7.52
CA THR A 18 0.31 -9.43 -8.22
C THR A 18 1.06 -9.87 -9.48
N GLY A 19 1.71 -11.02 -9.45
CA GLY A 19 2.48 -11.59 -10.56
C GLY A 19 1.61 -12.12 -11.71
N TRP A 20 0.34 -12.39 -11.49
CA TRP A 20 -0.58 -12.92 -12.49
C TRP A 20 -1.09 -11.89 -13.48
N ARG A 21 -0.90 -10.60 -13.21
CA ARG A 21 -1.22 -9.47 -14.09
C ARG A 21 -2.64 -9.49 -14.62
N ILE A 22 -3.64 -9.69 -13.77
CA ILE A 22 -5.03 -9.82 -14.16
C ILE A 22 -5.96 -8.94 -13.33
N GLY A 23 -6.90 -8.33 -14.01
CA GLY A 23 -8.01 -7.57 -13.46
C GLY A 23 -9.25 -7.75 -14.32
N TYR A 24 -10.35 -7.16 -13.90
CA TYR A 24 -11.62 -7.23 -14.61
C TYR A 24 -12.41 -5.93 -14.46
N LEU A 25 -13.35 -5.75 -15.36
CA LEU A 25 -14.34 -4.67 -15.25
C LEU A 25 -15.76 -5.22 -15.38
N ALA A 26 -16.69 -4.52 -14.76
CA ALA A 26 -18.13 -4.69 -14.98
C ALA A 26 -18.70 -3.33 -15.40
N ALA A 27 -19.35 -3.30 -16.57
CA ALA A 27 -19.83 -2.08 -17.20
C ALA A 27 -21.11 -2.35 -18.00
N PRO A 28 -21.85 -1.31 -18.42
CA PRO A 28 -22.87 -1.43 -19.48
C PRO A 28 -22.32 -2.13 -20.72
N SER A 29 -23.18 -2.86 -21.43
CA SER A 29 -22.78 -3.78 -22.50
C SER A 29 -22.02 -3.11 -23.64
N ASP A 30 -22.38 -1.90 -24.00
CA ASP A 30 -21.70 -1.09 -25.03
C ASP A 30 -20.27 -0.74 -24.64
N ILE A 31 -20.07 -0.30 -23.39
CA ILE A 31 -18.74 -0.01 -22.84
C ILE A 31 -17.90 -1.30 -22.74
N ALA A 32 -18.49 -2.38 -22.23
CA ALA A 32 -17.78 -3.65 -22.11
C ALA A 32 -17.33 -4.19 -23.49
N LYS A 33 -18.17 -4.08 -24.51
CA LYS A 33 -17.82 -4.45 -25.90
C LYS A 33 -16.71 -3.57 -26.46
N ALA A 34 -16.76 -2.25 -26.25
CA ALA A 34 -15.73 -1.34 -26.73
C ALA A 34 -14.37 -1.63 -26.08
N VAL A 35 -14.34 -1.89 -24.76
CA VAL A 35 -13.11 -2.27 -24.03
C VAL A 35 -12.59 -3.62 -24.55
N SER A 36 -13.45 -4.62 -24.74
CA SER A 36 -13.05 -5.91 -25.30
C SER A 36 -12.46 -5.79 -26.71
N SER A 37 -13.05 -4.95 -27.57
CA SER A 37 -12.52 -4.67 -28.90
C SER A 37 -11.15 -3.99 -28.82
N MET A 38 -10.98 -2.98 -27.98
CA MET A 38 -9.70 -2.31 -27.78
C MET A 38 -8.64 -3.29 -27.24
N GLN A 39 -8.99 -4.12 -26.27
CA GLN A 39 -8.12 -5.15 -25.71
C GLN A 39 -7.61 -6.11 -26.80
N SER A 40 -8.51 -6.56 -27.69
CA SER A 40 -8.14 -7.49 -28.76
C SER A 40 -7.10 -6.92 -29.74
N HIS A 41 -7.08 -5.60 -29.93
CA HIS A 41 -6.11 -4.91 -30.80
C HIS A 41 -4.82 -4.49 -30.08
N THR A 42 -4.82 -4.47 -28.74
CA THR A 42 -3.62 -4.05 -27.95
C THR A 42 -2.81 -5.23 -27.46
N THR A 43 -3.46 -6.17 -26.76
CA THR A 43 -2.80 -7.32 -26.10
C THR A 43 -3.45 -8.65 -26.43
N SER A 44 -4.40 -8.70 -27.37
CA SER A 44 -5.26 -9.82 -27.73
C SER A 44 -6.21 -10.20 -26.59
N ASN A 45 -5.72 -10.72 -25.48
CA ASN A 45 -6.48 -11.02 -24.24
C ASN A 45 -5.54 -11.19 -23.06
N ALA A 46 -6.10 -11.25 -21.86
CA ALA A 46 -5.35 -11.64 -20.67
C ALA A 46 -4.91 -13.13 -20.76
N CYS A 47 -3.76 -13.45 -20.14
CA CYS A 47 -3.25 -14.82 -20.10
C CYS A 47 -4.32 -15.81 -19.61
N SER A 48 -4.57 -16.88 -20.38
CA SER A 48 -5.61 -17.87 -20.06
C SER A 48 -5.37 -18.59 -18.73
N ILE A 49 -4.11 -18.90 -18.40
CA ILE A 49 -3.74 -19.50 -17.12
C ILE A 49 -4.15 -18.57 -15.97
N ALA A 50 -3.89 -17.26 -16.09
CA ALA A 50 -4.31 -16.27 -15.09
C ALA A 50 -5.83 -16.15 -14.98
N GLN A 51 -6.56 -16.30 -16.07
CA GLN A 51 -8.03 -16.31 -16.06
C GLN A 51 -8.57 -17.52 -15.28
N TYR A 52 -8.08 -18.73 -15.57
CA TYR A 52 -8.48 -19.94 -14.83
C TYR A 52 -8.10 -19.87 -13.34
N ALA A 53 -6.91 -19.39 -13.03
CA ALA A 53 -6.51 -19.15 -11.64
C ALA A 53 -7.42 -18.14 -10.94
N SER A 54 -7.88 -17.10 -11.65
CA SER A 54 -8.82 -16.12 -11.12
C SER A 54 -10.20 -16.71 -10.84
N VAL A 55 -10.67 -17.61 -11.70
CA VAL A 55 -11.92 -18.34 -11.45
C VAL A 55 -11.80 -19.17 -10.17
N ALA A 56 -10.72 -19.94 -10.03
CA ALA A 56 -10.48 -20.71 -8.80
C ALA A 56 -10.40 -19.80 -7.55
N ALA A 57 -9.70 -18.67 -7.65
CA ALA A 57 -9.60 -17.71 -6.56
C ALA A 57 -10.95 -17.12 -6.15
N LEU A 58 -11.84 -16.88 -7.10
CA LEU A 58 -13.17 -16.28 -6.85
C LEU A 58 -14.22 -17.28 -6.36
N THR A 59 -14.03 -18.57 -6.61
CA THR A 59 -15.09 -19.59 -6.40
C THR A 59 -14.73 -20.65 -5.37
N SER A 60 -13.47 -20.79 -4.95
CA SER A 60 -13.09 -21.85 -4.02
C SER A 60 -13.23 -21.44 -2.55
N ASP A 61 -13.64 -22.38 -1.71
CA ASP A 61 -13.73 -22.19 -0.26
C ASP A 61 -12.33 -22.03 0.39
N GLU A 62 -11.31 -22.66 -0.21
CA GLU A 62 -9.93 -22.49 0.23
C GLU A 62 -9.44 -21.06 0.07
N SER A 63 -9.84 -20.39 -1.03
CA SER A 63 -9.54 -18.97 -1.23
C SER A 63 -10.17 -18.08 -0.16
N ASN A 64 -11.41 -18.36 0.23
CA ASN A 64 -12.07 -17.62 1.29
C ASN A 64 -11.34 -17.77 2.62
N LYS A 65 -10.96 -18.98 2.99
CA LYS A 65 -10.15 -19.25 4.20
C LYS A 65 -8.77 -18.56 4.16
N PHE A 66 -8.14 -18.58 2.98
CA PHE A 66 -6.86 -17.89 2.78
C PHE A 66 -7.00 -16.38 3.00
N ILE A 67 -8.03 -15.75 2.42
CA ILE A 67 -8.30 -14.32 2.57
C ILE A 67 -8.55 -13.95 4.03
N GLU A 68 -9.36 -14.73 4.75
CA GLU A 68 -9.61 -14.50 6.16
C GLU A 68 -8.34 -14.55 7.01
N ASN A 69 -7.47 -15.53 6.76
CA ASN A 69 -6.19 -15.67 7.47
C ASN A 69 -5.24 -14.54 7.13
N MET A 70 -5.17 -14.16 5.85
CA MET A 70 -4.38 -13.02 5.38
C MET A 70 -4.86 -11.72 6.06
N GLN A 71 -6.16 -11.48 6.10
CA GLN A 71 -6.74 -10.30 6.73
C GLN A 71 -6.41 -10.22 8.23
N LYS A 72 -6.49 -11.33 8.97
CA LYS A 72 -6.08 -11.39 10.38
C LYS A 72 -4.61 -11.02 10.55
N THR A 73 -3.73 -11.60 9.73
CA THR A 73 -2.30 -11.34 9.76
C THR A 73 -1.98 -9.87 9.44
N PHE A 74 -2.65 -9.28 8.45
CA PHE A 74 -2.49 -7.86 8.14
C PHE A 74 -3.01 -6.97 9.27
N ASP A 75 -4.11 -7.32 9.90
CA ASP A 75 -4.68 -6.56 11.02
C ASP A 75 -3.76 -6.54 12.25
N GLU A 76 -3.09 -7.65 12.55
CA GLU A 76 -2.05 -7.71 13.60
C GLU A 76 -0.90 -6.76 13.31
N ARG A 77 -0.38 -6.78 12.08
CA ARG A 77 0.71 -5.89 11.64
C ARG A 77 0.27 -4.42 11.66
N ARG A 78 -0.94 -4.13 11.19
CA ARG A 78 -1.55 -2.80 11.23
C ARG A 78 -1.60 -2.27 12.67
N LYS A 79 -2.18 -3.05 13.59
CA LYS A 79 -2.31 -2.68 15.01
C LYS A 79 -0.95 -2.39 15.63
N TYR A 80 0.03 -3.23 15.37
CA TYR A 80 1.39 -3.04 15.87
C TYR A 80 2.01 -1.75 15.33
N MET A 81 1.95 -1.52 14.02
CA MET A 81 2.51 -0.34 13.39
C MET A 81 1.83 0.94 13.86
N VAL A 82 0.49 0.97 13.87
CA VAL A 82 -0.30 2.14 14.30
C VAL A 82 0.03 2.50 15.75
N LYS A 83 -0.03 1.53 16.67
CA LYS A 83 0.30 1.74 18.07
C LYS A 83 1.72 2.31 18.23
N THR A 84 2.70 1.70 17.57
CA THR A 84 4.11 2.12 17.67
C THR A 84 4.32 3.55 17.16
N LEU A 85 3.65 3.94 16.07
CA LEU A 85 3.74 5.29 15.53
C LEU A 85 3.01 6.32 16.40
N GLN A 86 1.84 5.98 16.92
CA GLN A 86 1.09 6.86 17.84
C GLN A 86 1.84 7.13 19.15
N GLU A 87 2.64 6.18 19.63
CA GLU A 87 3.51 6.34 20.79
C GLU A 87 4.79 7.15 20.46
N THR A 88 5.04 7.45 19.19
CA THR A 88 6.23 8.18 18.75
C THR A 88 5.94 9.68 18.71
N LYS A 89 6.61 10.45 19.56
CA LYS A 89 6.42 11.91 19.67
C LYS A 89 6.68 12.60 18.31
N GLY A 90 5.74 13.44 17.87
CA GLY A 90 5.87 14.20 16.63
C GLY A 90 5.34 13.47 15.40
N ILE A 91 4.79 12.27 15.54
CA ILE A 91 4.06 11.58 14.47
C ILE A 91 2.57 11.68 14.76
N VAL A 92 1.79 12.06 13.75
CA VAL A 92 0.34 12.09 13.81
C VAL A 92 -0.21 11.26 12.65
N LEU A 93 -1.17 10.38 12.92
CA LEU A 93 -1.80 9.56 11.89
C LEU A 93 -3.26 9.26 12.22
N PRO A 94 -4.15 9.22 11.20
CA PRO A 94 -5.45 8.61 11.34
C PRO A 94 -5.31 7.09 11.43
N GLU A 95 -6.21 6.43 12.17
CA GLU A 95 -6.22 4.96 12.18
C GLU A 95 -6.73 4.42 10.82
N PRO A 96 -5.89 3.68 10.06
CA PRO A 96 -6.32 3.12 8.78
C PRO A 96 -7.30 1.96 9.02
N LYS A 97 -8.41 1.96 8.27
CA LYS A 97 -9.44 0.91 8.34
C LYS A 97 -9.38 -0.06 7.16
N GLY A 98 -8.45 0.13 6.24
CA GLY A 98 -8.30 -0.71 5.05
C GLY A 98 -6.95 -0.55 4.39
N ALA A 99 -6.77 -1.20 3.24
CA ALA A 99 -5.52 -1.31 2.52
C ALA A 99 -4.42 -1.98 3.36
N PHE A 100 -3.17 -1.63 3.14
CA PHE A 100 -1.99 -2.13 3.88
C PHE A 100 -0.95 -1.02 4.07
N TYR A 101 -1.42 0.22 4.19
CA TYR A 101 -0.60 1.41 4.36
C TYR A 101 -0.99 2.19 5.62
N VAL A 102 0.01 2.83 6.21
CA VAL A 102 -0.15 3.95 7.13
C VAL A 102 0.33 5.21 6.43
N PHE A 103 -0.42 6.29 6.54
CA PHE A 103 -0.07 7.62 6.05
C PHE A 103 0.07 8.53 7.25
N ALA A 104 1.31 8.90 7.58
CA ALA A 104 1.67 9.53 8.85
C ALA A 104 2.29 10.89 8.61
N ASP A 105 1.79 11.91 9.30
CA ASP A 105 2.35 13.25 9.34
C ASP A 105 3.64 13.24 10.17
N VAL A 106 4.71 13.75 9.56
CA VAL A 106 6.05 13.88 10.13
C VAL A 106 6.56 15.33 10.11
N SER A 107 5.69 16.29 9.80
CA SER A 107 6.04 17.70 9.67
C SER A 107 6.67 18.30 10.92
N ALA A 108 6.40 17.72 12.10
CA ALA A 108 7.06 18.12 13.35
C ALA A 108 8.59 17.94 13.36
N TYR A 109 9.12 17.23 12.36
CA TYR A 109 10.58 17.04 12.20
C TYR A 109 11.18 17.96 11.13
N TYR A 110 10.39 18.76 10.43
CA TYR A 110 10.90 19.71 9.44
C TYR A 110 11.72 20.81 10.11
N GLY A 111 12.79 21.23 9.44
CA GLY A 111 13.79 22.13 10.00
C GLY A 111 14.87 21.45 10.85
N LYS A 112 14.67 20.20 11.28
CA LYS A 112 15.69 19.43 12.00
C LYS A 112 16.72 18.85 11.04
N LYS A 113 17.90 18.49 11.57
CA LYS A 113 19.02 18.00 10.79
C LYS A 113 19.43 16.58 11.20
N PHE A 114 19.77 15.78 10.21
CA PHE A 114 20.42 14.47 10.34
C PHE A 114 21.76 14.50 9.60
N ALA A 115 22.86 14.20 10.28
CA ALA A 115 24.21 14.23 9.71
C ALA A 115 24.54 15.53 8.94
N GLY A 116 24.02 16.68 9.42
CA GLY A 116 24.23 17.99 8.81
C GLY A 116 23.24 18.36 7.70
N GLU A 117 22.42 17.44 7.25
CA GLU A 117 21.40 17.66 6.22
C GLU A 117 20.04 17.94 6.85
N GLU A 118 19.32 18.94 6.33
CA GLU A 118 18.04 19.40 6.86
C GLU A 118 16.87 18.61 6.27
N VAL A 119 15.91 18.23 7.13
CA VAL A 119 14.60 17.71 6.74
C VAL A 119 13.72 18.89 6.34
N LYS A 120 13.48 19.07 5.05
CA LYS A 120 12.72 20.22 4.51
C LYS A 120 11.28 19.85 4.14
N ASP A 121 11.07 18.61 3.72
CA ASP A 121 9.85 18.09 3.11
C ASP A 121 9.80 16.56 3.24
N SER A 122 8.73 15.92 2.77
CA SER A 122 8.59 14.47 2.81
C SER A 122 9.65 13.73 1.99
N LEU A 123 10.17 14.33 0.92
CA LEU A 123 11.19 13.73 0.08
C LEU A 123 12.55 13.69 0.80
N SER A 124 12.97 14.81 1.38
CA SER A 124 14.20 14.87 2.18
C SER A 124 14.12 13.98 3.40
N PHE A 125 12.96 13.92 4.09
CA PHE A 125 12.72 12.98 5.17
C PHE A 125 12.93 11.53 4.70
N ALA A 126 12.32 11.12 3.60
CA ALA A 126 12.45 9.76 3.06
C ALA A 126 13.90 9.42 2.68
N ASN A 127 14.61 10.36 2.04
CA ASN A 127 16.02 10.18 1.66
C ASN A 127 16.94 10.03 2.87
N LEU A 128 16.70 10.79 3.94
CA LEU A 128 17.47 10.71 5.16
C LEU A 128 17.17 9.45 5.97
N ALA A 129 15.89 9.06 6.05
CA ALA A 129 15.47 7.80 6.66
C ALA A 129 16.09 6.58 5.95
N LEU A 130 16.22 6.65 4.61
CA LEU A 130 16.85 5.59 3.81
C LEU A 130 18.32 5.38 4.19
N LYS A 131 19.05 6.42 4.61
CA LYS A 131 20.43 6.30 5.11
C LYS A 131 20.53 5.47 6.40
N LYS A 132 19.41 5.34 7.14
CA LYS A 132 19.25 4.44 8.30
C LYS A 132 18.63 3.09 7.92
N GLY A 133 18.50 2.79 6.64
CA GLY A 133 17.89 1.55 6.13
C GLY A 133 16.38 1.47 6.33
N VAL A 134 15.69 2.63 6.36
CA VAL A 134 14.23 2.70 6.42
C VAL A 134 13.72 3.30 5.11
N ALA A 135 13.09 2.46 4.29
CA ALA A 135 12.45 2.89 3.05
C ALA A 135 10.99 3.30 3.33
N VAL A 136 10.67 4.56 3.09
CA VAL A 136 9.31 5.11 3.14
C VAL A 136 9.01 5.84 1.84
N VAL A 137 7.74 6.07 1.53
CA VAL A 137 7.36 6.82 0.33
C VAL A 137 6.97 8.23 0.72
N PRO A 138 7.54 9.27 0.05
CA PRO A 138 7.18 10.67 0.31
C PRO A 138 5.69 10.91 0.09
N GLY A 139 5.06 11.66 0.98
CA GLY A 139 3.64 11.99 0.92
C GLY A 139 3.29 12.95 -0.21
N ALA A 140 4.24 13.76 -0.67
CA ALA A 140 4.07 14.64 -1.83
C ALA A 140 3.54 13.90 -3.06
N ALA A 141 3.94 12.63 -3.27
CA ALA A 141 3.43 11.78 -4.36
C ALA A 141 1.92 11.45 -4.22
N PHE A 142 1.32 11.73 -3.07
CA PHE A 142 -0.09 11.46 -2.74
C PHE A 142 -0.86 12.74 -2.38
N GLY A 143 -0.26 13.92 -2.63
CA GLY A 143 -0.91 15.22 -2.46
C GLY A 143 -0.74 15.86 -1.07
N ASP A 144 0.02 15.24 -0.16
CA ASP A 144 0.32 15.84 1.16
C ASP A 144 1.80 15.69 1.50
N ASP A 145 2.54 16.78 1.36
CA ASP A 145 3.99 16.82 1.59
C ASP A 145 4.38 16.81 3.08
N ASN A 146 3.42 16.91 4.01
CA ASN A 146 3.68 16.74 5.44
C ASN A 146 3.80 15.26 5.84
N CYS A 147 3.35 14.36 4.99
CA CYS A 147 3.19 12.95 5.31
C CYS A 147 4.24 12.04 4.66
N ILE A 148 4.39 10.86 5.24
CA ILE A 148 5.07 9.71 4.63
C ILE A 148 4.14 8.51 4.60
N ARG A 149 4.29 7.64 3.60
CA ARG A 149 3.57 6.37 3.52
C ARG A 149 4.46 5.21 3.92
N LEU A 150 4.00 4.42 4.88
CA LEU A 150 4.59 3.16 5.29
C LEU A 150 3.68 1.99 4.88
N SER A 151 4.27 0.83 4.59
CA SER A 151 3.54 -0.39 4.26
C SER A 151 3.72 -1.44 5.34
N TYR A 152 2.63 -2.12 5.72
CA TYR A 152 2.69 -3.32 6.58
C TYR A 152 2.43 -4.64 5.81
N ALA A 153 2.61 -4.61 4.47
CA ALA A 153 2.54 -5.79 3.62
C ALA A 153 3.88 -6.56 3.57
N ILE A 154 4.55 -6.66 4.69
CA ILE A 154 5.83 -7.37 4.91
C ILE A 154 5.71 -8.22 6.16
N SER A 155 6.74 -9.00 6.55
CA SER A 155 6.70 -9.78 7.77
C SER A 155 6.53 -8.91 9.03
N LEU A 156 6.01 -9.47 10.12
CA LEU A 156 5.91 -8.72 11.38
C LEU A 156 7.28 -8.35 11.94
N GLU A 157 8.27 -9.21 11.72
CA GLU A 157 9.67 -9.01 12.09
C GLU A 157 10.27 -7.80 11.37
N ASP A 158 10.05 -7.71 10.05
CA ASP A 158 10.51 -6.57 9.25
C ASP A 158 9.78 -5.27 9.64
N VAL A 159 8.48 -5.35 9.97
CA VAL A 159 7.73 -4.18 10.51
C VAL A 159 8.36 -3.71 11.81
N LYS A 160 8.68 -4.63 12.73
CA LYS A 160 9.31 -4.29 14.01
C LYS A 160 10.69 -3.66 13.82
N GLU A 161 11.52 -4.27 12.99
CA GLU A 161 12.88 -3.78 12.73
C GLU A 161 12.84 -2.43 12.01
N GLY A 162 11.98 -2.25 11.01
CA GLY A 162 11.83 -0.98 10.31
C GLY A 162 11.37 0.15 11.23
N LEU A 163 10.40 -0.11 12.12
CA LEU A 163 9.94 0.87 13.10
C LEU A 163 10.99 1.18 14.17
N LYS A 164 11.80 0.21 14.58
CA LYS A 164 12.93 0.43 15.47
C LYS A 164 13.93 1.40 14.84
N ARG A 165 14.36 1.13 13.60
CA ARG A 165 15.27 1.99 12.85
C ARG A 165 14.69 3.39 12.62
N LEU A 166 13.39 3.47 12.34
CA LEU A 166 12.72 4.77 12.21
C LEU A 166 12.81 5.57 13.51
N LYS A 167 12.54 4.95 14.66
CA LYS A 167 12.68 5.62 15.98
C LYS A 167 14.11 6.06 16.26
N GLU A 168 15.11 5.25 15.92
CA GLU A 168 16.53 5.60 16.04
C GLU A 168 16.87 6.80 15.16
N PHE A 169 16.41 6.80 13.90
CA PHE A 169 16.56 7.95 13.00
C PHE A 169 15.95 9.23 13.59
N LEU A 170 14.69 9.14 14.08
CA LEU A 170 13.99 10.29 14.65
C LEU A 170 14.67 10.83 15.90
N ALA A 171 15.28 9.97 16.71
CA ALA A 171 16.02 10.37 17.91
C ALA A 171 17.34 11.10 17.59
N GLU A 172 17.94 10.86 16.43
CA GLU A 172 19.16 11.53 15.96
C GLU A 172 18.89 12.89 15.29
N LEU A 173 17.63 13.22 14.99
CA LEU A 173 17.24 14.51 14.43
C LEU A 173 17.34 15.64 15.47
N LYS A 174 18.19 16.64 15.19
CA LYS A 174 18.49 17.78 16.07
C LYS A 174 18.01 19.08 15.47
#